data_af5751d821a3da246b9c2de8bcfe5e82
#
_entry.id   af5751d821a3da246b9c2de8bcfe5e82
#
_cell.length_a   1.000
_cell.length_b   1.000
_cell.length_c   1.000
_cell.angle_alpha   90.00
_cell.angle_beta   90.00
_cell.angle_gamma   90.00
#
_symmetry.space_group_name_H-M   'P 1'
#
loop_
_entity.id
_entity.type
_entity.pdbx_description
1 polymer ?
#
loop_
_entity_poly.entity_id
_entity_poly.type
_entity_poly.pdbx_seq_one_letter_code
_entity_poly.pdbx_strand_id
1 'polypeptide(L)'
;MKKKIFFVALFAATLLCADLVVGATSKLIIRHAPQTQYNLSNTIQTLFHRTSDVLILGASRAHHSFDPRIIQRETGLSCFNGGRSGVKMDYFDLCVASYLKRCTPKLIVLDISSDMMEAPKDDQFKNLKCLYGMSGPLTQAMDSAYSPLERLKLQSNLYRNNRVFNEVLQLCLSKKCPELCGYQPLDGAYHTPHEVSTKPFSPDSVRLSRLNHIVSLCRSRNVRLVVTYAPTLRLTTRGCSQWLARYCKDRQIPFYDYSWSKKYYLHPELFKDEVHLNSHGADLFTHEFISVIQANLNDKS
;
A
#
# COMPACT_ATOMS: atom_id res chain seq x y z
N MET A 1 6.77 -15.36 -52.65
CA MET A 1 7.43 -15.65 -51.37
C MET A 1 8.13 -14.44 -50.79
N LYS A 2 9.08 -13.78 -51.47
CA LYS A 2 9.84 -12.60 -50.98
C LYS A 2 8.95 -11.45 -50.47
N LYS A 3 7.88 -11.05 -51.18
CA LYS A 3 6.96 -10.00 -50.74
C LYS A 3 6.25 -10.34 -49.42
N LYS A 4 5.81 -11.61 -49.23
CA LYS A 4 5.16 -12.03 -47.95
C LYS A 4 6.14 -11.97 -46.78
N ILE A 5 7.40 -12.42 -47.00
CA ILE A 5 8.45 -12.35 -45.97
C ILE A 5 8.75 -10.87 -45.61
N PHE A 6 8.82 -9.99 -46.61
CA PHE A 6 9.02 -8.55 -46.40
C PHE A 6 7.90 -7.94 -45.55
N PHE A 7 6.63 -8.21 -45.84
CA PHE A 7 5.52 -7.71 -45.03
C PHE A 7 5.50 -8.24 -43.60
N VAL A 8 5.85 -9.52 -43.38
CA VAL A 8 5.97 -10.10 -42.06
C VAL A 8 7.11 -9.45 -41.27
N ALA A 9 8.27 -9.24 -41.91
CA ALA A 9 9.40 -8.57 -41.29
C ALA A 9 9.07 -7.10 -40.94
N LEU A 10 8.42 -6.38 -41.85
CA LEU A 10 7.99 -4.99 -41.62
C LEU A 10 6.99 -4.91 -40.45
N PHE A 11 6.00 -5.82 -40.41
CA PHE A 11 5.05 -5.89 -39.31
C PHE A 11 5.73 -6.16 -37.97
N ALA A 12 6.65 -7.13 -37.93
CA ALA A 12 7.41 -7.45 -36.73
C ALA A 12 8.27 -6.26 -36.26
N ALA A 13 8.92 -5.56 -37.18
CA ALA A 13 9.71 -4.37 -36.89
C ALA A 13 8.82 -3.24 -36.33
N THR A 14 7.64 -3.02 -36.92
CA THR A 14 6.66 -2.01 -36.44
C THR A 14 6.20 -2.32 -35.04
N LEU A 15 5.89 -3.59 -34.72
CA LEU A 15 5.48 -4.01 -33.38
C LEU A 15 6.62 -3.82 -32.37
N LEU A 16 7.85 -4.15 -32.75
CA LEU A 16 9.03 -3.95 -31.90
C LEU A 16 9.27 -2.45 -31.62
N CYS A 17 9.17 -1.61 -32.63
CA CYS A 17 9.28 -0.16 -32.46
C CYS A 17 8.18 0.36 -31.53
N ALA A 18 6.93 -0.06 -31.72
CA ALA A 18 5.81 0.31 -30.83
C ALA A 18 6.06 -0.14 -29.39
N ASP A 19 6.55 -1.35 -29.18
CA ASP A 19 6.88 -1.88 -27.85
C ASP A 19 7.95 -1.03 -27.15
N LEU A 20 9.02 -0.67 -27.87
CA LEU A 20 10.11 0.15 -27.35
C LEU A 20 9.63 1.58 -27.03
N VAL A 21 8.83 2.20 -27.89
CA VAL A 21 8.26 3.54 -27.69
C VAL A 21 7.36 3.56 -26.45
N VAL A 22 6.45 2.58 -26.33
CA VAL A 22 5.56 2.46 -25.15
C VAL A 22 6.40 2.27 -23.90
N GLY A 23 7.43 1.44 -23.93
CA GLY A 23 8.32 1.22 -22.79
C GLY A 23 9.07 2.46 -22.35
N ALA A 24 9.65 3.20 -23.31
CA ALA A 24 10.39 4.42 -23.04
C ALA A 24 9.47 5.52 -22.46
N THR A 25 8.31 5.73 -23.09
CA THR A 25 7.32 6.74 -22.66
C THR A 25 6.76 6.41 -21.29
N SER A 26 6.31 5.19 -21.05
CA SER A 26 5.82 4.75 -19.74
C SER A 26 6.87 4.93 -18.64
N LYS A 27 8.09 4.50 -18.89
CA LYS A 27 9.20 4.64 -17.94
C LYS A 27 9.52 6.11 -17.63
N LEU A 28 9.45 6.98 -18.63
CA LEU A 28 9.63 8.41 -18.45
C LEU A 28 8.52 9.00 -17.56
N ILE A 29 7.25 8.69 -17.87
CA ILE A 29 6.09 9.14 -17.09
C ILE A 29 6.21 8.67 -15.64
N ILE A 30 6.48 7.37 -15.43
CA ILE A 30 6.59 6.79 -14.08
C ILE A 30 7.72 7.43 -13.28
N ARG A 31 8.87 7.67 -13.89
CA ARG A 31 10.01 8.31 -13.21
C ARG A 31 9.74 9.74 -12.76
N HIS A 32 8.87 10.46 -13.44
CA HIS A 32 8.52 11.85 -13.15
C HIS A 32 7.09 11.98 -12.61
N ALA A 33 6.46 10.85 -12.23
CA ALA A 33 5.08 10.84 -11.78
C ALA A 33 4.88 11.75 -10.55
N PRO A 34 3.99 12.75 -10.64
CA PRO A 34 3.66 13.58 -9.48
C PRO A 34 2.82 12.79 -8.47
N GLN A 35 2.75 13.30 -7.23
CA GLN A 35 1.75 12.83 -6.28
C GLN A 35 0.36 13.25 -6.76
N THR A 36 -0.53 12.28 -6.91
CA THR A 36 -1.95 12.45 -7.22
C THR A 36 -2.78 11.56 -6.29
N GLN A 37 -4.11 11.60 -6.38
CA GLN A 37 -5.00 10.75 -5.60
C GLN A 37 -5.11 9.30 -6.12
N TYR A 38 -4.43 8.95 -7.21
CA TYR A 38 -4.48 7.60 -7.77
C TYR A 38 -3.55 6.63 -7.05
N ASN A 39 -4.02 5.39 -6.86
CA ASN A 39 -3.26 4.31 -6.24
C ASN A 39 -1.90 4.05 -6.89
N LEU A 40 -1.80 4.15 -8.23
CA LEU A 40 -0.54 3.96 -8.94
C LEU A 40 0.46 5.09 -8.60
N SER A 41 0.01 6.34 -8.51
CA SER A 41 0.84 7.46 -8.07
C SER A 41 1.38 7.21 -6.68
N ASN A 42 0.51 6.87 -5.71
CA ASN A 42 0.94 6.60 -4.33
C ASN A 42 1.95 5.44 -4.25
N THR A 43 1.74 4.39 -5.06
CA THR A 43 2.70 3.29 -5.20
C THR A 43 4.05 3.75 -5.71
N ILE A 44 4.07 4.57 -6.77
CA ILE A 44 5.31 5.10 -7.36
C ILE A 44 6.04 5.97 -6.33
N GLN A 45 5.32 6.83 -5.62
CA GLN A 45 5.91 7.65 -4.56
C GLN A 45 6.51 6.78 -3.45
N THR A 46 5.79 5.76 -2.98
CA THR A 46 6.26 4.83 -1.94
C THR A 46 7.49 4.04 -2.39
N LEU A 47 7.48 3.52 -3.61
CA LEU A 47 8.55 2.63 -4.10
C LEU A 47 9.80 3.39 -4.56
N PHE A 48 9.68 4.62 -5.08
CA PHE A 48 10.77 5.25 -5.83
C PHE A 48 11.17 6.65 -5.35
N HIS A 49 10.27 7.44 -4.74
CA HIS A 49 10.53 8.86 -4.56
C HIS A 49 10.51 9.34 -3.11
N ARG A 50 9.48 8.98 -2.35
CA ARG A 50 9.32 9.53 -1.00
C ARG A 50 10.28 8.93 0.01
N THR A 51 10.73 9.82 0.89
CA THR A 51 11.42 9.50 2.14
C THR A 51 10.72 10.26 3.26
N SER A 52 10.65 9.69 4.46
CA SER A 52 10.01 10.32 5.62
C SER A 52 10.54 9.73 6.91
N ASP A 53 10.41 10.48 8.02
CA ASP A 53 10.69 9.98 9.37
C ASP A 53 9.67 8.93 9.80
N VAL A 54 8.39 9.14 9.44
CA VAL A 54 7.27 8.24 9.71
C VAL A 54 6.68 7.76 8.39
N LEU A 55 6.68 6.45 8.18
CA LEU A 55 6.01 5.81 7.04
C LEU A 55 4.79 5.05 7.54
N ILE A 56 3.62 5.39 7.01
CA ILE A 56 2.37 4.67 7.29
C ILE A 56 2.09 3.73 6.11
N LEU A 57 1.82 2.47 6.42
CA LEU A 57 1.46 1.43 5.45
C LEU A 57 0.18 0.72 5.89
N GLY A 58 -0.56 0.22 4.96
CA GLY A 58 -1.80 -0.53 5.18
C GLY A 58 -2.71 -0.44 3.96
N ALA A 59 -3.80 -1.20 3.98
CA ALA A 59 -4.77 -1.23 2.89
C ALA A 59 -5.57 0.08 2.83
N SER A 60 -6.80 0.04 2.34
CA SER A 60 -7.64 1.24 2.19
C SER A 60 -7.88 1.97 3.52
N ARG A 61 -7.98 1.24 4.64
CA ARG A 61 -8.14 1.89 5.95
C ARG A 61 -6.97 2.81 6.27
N ALA A 62 -5.73 2.34 6.15
CA ALA A 62 -4.58 3.23 6.36
C ALA A 62 -4.58 4.41 5.39
N HIS A 63 -4.91 4.15 4.12
CA HIS A 63 -4.93 5.16 3.07
C HIS A 63 -5.91 6.32 3.37
N HIS A 64 -7.03 6.00 4.06
CA HIS A 64 -8.11 6.94 4.35
C HIS A 64 -8.18 7.40 5.82
N SER A 65 -7.41 6.80 6.75
CA SER A 65 -7.56 7.10 8.18
C SER A 65 -6.42 7.91 8.78
N PHE A 66 -5.27 8.02 8.12
CA PHE A 66 -4.12 8.75 8.65
C PHE A 66 -3.77 9.93 7.75
N ASP A 67 -3.90 11.14 8.29
CA ASP A 67 -3.51 12.36 7.61
C ASP A 67 -2.08 12.77 7.99
N PRO A 68 -1.09 12.61 7.10
CA PRO A 68 0.30 12.97 7.40
C PRO A 68 0.50 14.45 7.74
N ARG A 69 -0.37 15.35 7.26
CA ARG A 69 -0.28 16.79 7.53
C ARG A 69 -0.45 17.11 9.01
N ILE A 70 -1.37 16.41 9.67
CA ILE A 70 -1.61 16.51 11.11
C ILE A 70 -0.36 16.00 11.85
N ILE A 71 0.14 14.81 11.47
CA ILE A 71 1.34 14.23 12.09
C ILE A 71 2.54 15.18 11.96
N GLN A 72 2.77 15.73 10.76
CA GLN A 72 3.87 16.67 10.53
C GLN A 72 3.73 17.94 11.39
N ARG A 73 2.53 18.50 11.47
CA ARG A 73 2.25 19.71 12.25
C ARG A 73 2.47 19.48 13.75
N GLU A 74 1.97 18.37 14.29
CA GLU A 74 1.96 18.11 15.73
C GLU A 74 3.29 17.53 16.25
N THR A 75 4.09 16.89 15.39
CA THR A 75 5.32 16.21 15.80
C THR A 75 6.59 16.86 15.25
N GLY A 76 6.49 17.69 14.22
CA GLY A 76 7.64 18.21 13.47
C GLY A 76 8.35 17.16 12.60
N LEU A 77 7.85 15.93 12.53
CA LEU A 77 8.44 14.84 11.76
C LEU A 77 7.85 14.79 10.37
N SER A 78 8.67 14.55 9.35
CA SER A 78 8.16 14.23 8.03
C SER A 78 7.37 12.93 8.05
N CYS A 79 6.18 12.92 7.43
CA CYS A 79 5.31 11.76 7.39
C CYS A 79 4.79 11.51 5.98
N PHE A 80 4.69 10.24 5.60
CA PHE A 80 4.12 9.83 4.33
C PHE A 80 3.17 8.63 4.51
N ASN A 81 1.98 8.72 3.93
CA ASN A 81 1.01 7.64 3.90
C ASN A 81 1.15 6.84 2.60
N GLY A 82 1.86 5.71 2.67
CA GLY A 82 2.02 4.74 1.59
C GLY A 82 0.89 3.71 1.51
N GLY A 83 -0.26 3.99 2.11
CA GLY A 83 -1.44 3.12 2.03
C GLY A 83 -1.92 2.92 0.60
N ARG A 84 -2.51 1.74 0.33
CA ARG A 84 -3.06 1.39 -0.98
C ARG A 84 -4.28 0.50 -0.85
N SER A 85 -5.38 0.90 -1.49
CA SER A 85 -6.63 0.13 -1.47
C SER A 85 -6.52 -1.18 -2.25
N GLY A 86 -7.15 -2.24 -1.73
CA GLY A 86 -7.35 -3.51 -2.44
C GLY A 86 -6.11 -4.40 -2.56
N VAL A 87 -5.10 -4.24 -1.69
CA VAL A 87 -3.88 -5.06 -1.70
C VAL A 87 -3.73 -5.90 -0.44
N LYS A 88 -2.90 -6.93 -0.52
CA LYS A 88 -2.61 -7.89 0.54
C LYS A 88 -1.20 -7.65 1.12
N MET A 89 -0.80 -8.45 2.10
CA MET A 89 0.48 -8.30 2.81
C MET A 89 1.70 -8.38 1.89
N ASP A 90 1.62 -9.07 0.74
CA ASP A 90 2.69 -9.14 -0.26
C ASP A 90 3.10 -7.76 -0.78
N TYR A 91 2.13 -6.86 -0.96
CA TYR A 91 2.40 -5.50 -1.41
C TYR A 91 3.17 -4.70 -0.35
N PHE A 92 2.84 -4.85 0.93
CA PHE A 92 3.50 -4.09 1.99
C PHE A 92 4.90 -4.62 2.28
N ASP A 93 5.12 -5.94 2.16
CA ASP A 93 6.45 -6.53 2.19
C ASP A 93 7.36 -5.92 1.10
N LEU A 94 6.83 -5.82 -0.12
CA LEU A 94 7.49 -5.15 -1.23
C LEU A 94 7.78 -3.67 -0.93
N CYS A 95 6.80 -2.94 -0.36
CA CYS A 95 6.97 -1.53 -0.01
C CYS A 95 8.09 -1.34 1.01
N VAL A 96 8.09 -2.09 2.11
CA VAL A 96 9.12 -2.02 3.14
C VAL A 96 10.49 -2.37 2.56
N ALA A 97 10.59 -3.47 1.80
CA ALA A 97 11.85 -3.87 1.17
C ALA A 97 12.40 -2.81 0.19
N SER A 98 11.55 -2.16 -0.58
CA SER A 98 11.95 -1.10 -1.51
C SER A 98 12.28 0.21 -0.79
N TYR A 99 11.51 0.56 0.22
CA TYR A 99 11.70 1.79 1.00
C TYR A 99 13.01 1.76 1.77
N LEU A 100 13.28 0.67 2.48
CA LEU A 100 14.50 0.49 3.30
C LEU A 100 15.80 0.38 2.47
N LYS A 101 15.71 0.19 1.16
CA LYS A 101 16.88 0.33 0.26
C LYS A 101 17.27 1.79 0.01
N ARG A 102 16.37 2.74 0.22
CA ARG A 102 16.57 4.17 -0.09
C ARG A 102 16.72 5.05 1.13
N CYS A 103 16.02 4.73 2.20
CA CYS A 103 16.07 5.48 3.46
C CYS A 103 15.70 4.58 4.64
N THR A 104 16.02 5.06 5.83
CA THR A 104 15.71 4.40 7.10
C THR A 104 14.77 5.33 7.89
N PRO A 105 13.44 5.11 7.85
CA PRO A 105 12.50 5.89 8.65
C PRO A 105 12.74 5.61 10.14
N LYS A 106 12.36 6.55 11.00
CA LYS A 106 12.39 6.35 12.46
C LYS A 106 11.30 5.38 12.91
N LEU A 107 10.15 5.42 12.20
CA LEU A 107 8.98 4.63 12.54
C LEU A 107 8.26 4.16 11.27
N ILE A 108 7.89 2.89 11.24
CA ILE A 108 6.89 2.36 10.31
C ILE A 108 5.64 2.02 11.11
N VAL A 109 4.50 2.57 10.71
CA VAL A 109 3.16 2.20 11.21
C VAL A 109 2.52 1.30 10.18
N LEU A 110 2.17 0.08 10.56
CA LEU A 110 1.52 -0.91 9.70
C LEU A 110 0.10 -1.19 10.20
N ASP A 111 -0.90 -0.64 9.51
CA ASP A 111 -2.30 -0.97 9.77
C ASP A 111 -2.65 -2.30 9.09
N ILE A 112 -3.08 -3.27 9.89
CA ILE A 112 -3.38 -4.63 9.42
C ILE A 112 -4.87 -4.92 9.59
N SER A 113 -5.53 -5.32 8.51
CA SER A 113 -6.89 -5.86 8.51
C SER A 113 -6.92 -7.34 8.20
N SER A 114 -8.04 -8.01 8.53
CA SER A 114 -8.20 -9.45 8.28
C SER A 114 -8.03 -9.82 6.82
N ASP A 115 -8.57 -9.02 5.92
CA ASP A 115 -8.51 -9.24 4.48
C ASP A 115 -7.07 -9.15 3.92
N MET A 116 -6.18 -8.37 4.53
CA MET A 116 -4.77 -8.31 4.14
C MET A 116 -4.02 -9.61 4.39
N MET A 117 -4.48 -10.40 5.35
CA MET A 117 -3.89 -11.67 5.76
C MET A 117 -4.52 -12.89 5.10
N GLU A 118 -5.50 -12.70 4.21
CA GLU A 118 -6.14 -13.76 3.43
C GLU A 118 -5.40 -14.02 2.12
N ALA A 119 -5.51 -15.24 1.60
CA ALA A 119 -5.02 -15.57 0.26
C ALA A 119 -5.72 -14.69 -0.80
N PRO A 120 -4.97 -14.15 -1.76
CA PRO A 120 -5.57 -13.33 -2.81
C PRO A 120 -6.42 -14.19 -3.75
N LYS A 121 -7.54 -13.64 -4.17
CA LYS A 121 -8.41 -14.26 -5.17
C LYS A 121 -7.93 -14.05 -6.61
N ASP A 122 -7.12 -13.01 -6.80
CA ASP A 122 -6.63 -12.52 -8.08
C ASP A 122 -5.11 -12.29 -8.08
N ASP A 123 -4.56 -12.03 -9.27
CA ASP A 123 -3.18 -11.58 -9.45
C ASP A 123 -2.94 -10.26 -8.71
N GLN A 124 -2.15 -10.32 -7.63
CA GLN A 124 -1.83 -9.18 -6.76
C GLN A 124 -0.99 -8.10 -7.43
N PHE A 125 -0.26 -8.48 -8.48
CA PHE A 125 0.62 -7.57 -9.20
C PHE A 125 0.03 -7.08 -10.52
N LYS A 126 -1.22 -7.44 -10.83
CA LYS A 126 -1.87 -7.13 -12.12
C LYS A 126 -1.76 -5.66 -12.53
N ASN A 127 -1.90 -4.74 -11.55
CA ASN A 127 -1.84 -3.29 -11.77
C ASN A 127 -0.42 -2.71 -11.52
N LEU A 128 0.58 -3.55 -11.30
CA LEU A 128 1.97 -3.14 -11.07
C LEU A 128 2.91 -3.63 -12.17
N LYS A 129 2.40 -4.35 -13.17
CA LYS A 129 3.23 -4.92 -14.26
C LYS A 129 4.02 -3.85 -15.02
N CYS A 130 3.49 -2.63 -15.14
CA CYS A 130 4.21 -1.50 -15.75
C CYS A 130 5.51 -1.12 -15.01
N LEU A 131 5.62 -1.49 -13.73
CA LEU A 131 6.79 -1.21 -12.89
C LEU A 131 7.82 -2.35 -12.90
N TYR A 132 7.57 -3.46 -13.62
CA TYR A 132 8.49 -4.59 -13.72
C TYR A 132 9.86 -4.15 -14.28
N GLY A 133 10.93 -4.59 -13.62
CA GLY A 133 12.29 -4.18 -13.96
C GLY A 133 12.72 -2.81 -13.43
N MET A 134 11.83 -2.06 -12.75
CA MET A 134 12.16 -0.75 -12.18
C MET A 134 12.57 -0.80 -10.70
N SER A 135 12.17 -1.83 -9.97
CA SER A 135 12.54 -2.09 -8.58
C SER A 135 12.98 -3.53 -8.42
N GLY A 136 14.15 -3.76 -7.83
CA GLY A 136 14.65 -5.12 -7.58
C GLY A 136 13.68 -5.96 -6.74
N PRO A 137 13.18 -5.48 -5.57
CA PRO A 137 12.21 -6.21 -4.77
C PRO A 137 10.92 -6.54 -5.53
N LEU A 138 10.39 -5.60 -6.31
CA LEU A 138 9.17 -5.83 -7.10
C LEU A 138 9.41 -6.87 -8.20
N THR A 139 10.51 -6.76 -8.91
CA THR A 139 10.87 -7.73 -9.97
C THR A 139 11.00 -9.13 -9.39
N GLN A 140 11.72 -9.27 -8.27
CA GLN A 140 11.89 -10.55 -7.58
C GLN A 140 10.55 -11.11 -7.08
N ALA A 141 9.67 -10.28 -6.53
CA ALA A 141 8.34 -10.70 -6.08
C ALA A 141 7.49 -11.21 -7.25
N MET A 142 7.50 -10.51 -8.38
CA MET A 142 6.79 -10.94 -9.59
C MET A 142 7.39 -12.23 -10.19
N ASP A 143 8.71 -12.32 -10.26
CA ASP A 143 9.39 -13.51 -10.78
C ASP A 143 9.11 -14.76 -9.93
N SER A 144 8.93 -14.57 -8.62
CA SER A 144 8.56 -15.67 -7.72
C SER A 144 7.09 -16.07 -7.82
N ALA A 145 6.21 -15.11 -8.15
CA ALA A 145 4.78 -15.33 -8.22
C ALA A 145 4.30 -15.86 -9.58
N TYR A 146 5.03 -15.55 -10.65
CA TYR A 146 4.59 -15.82 -12.02
C TYR A 146 5.22 -17.06 -12.65
N SER A 147 4.45 -17.73 -13.50
CA SER A 147 4.93 -18.84 -14.33
C SER A 147 6.01 -18.37 -15.32
N PRO A 148 6.85 -19.29 -15.85
CA PRO A 148 7.84 -18.95 -16.87
C PRO A 148 7.27 -18.23 -18.08
N LEU A 149 6.07 -18.64 -18.53
CA LEU A 149 5.39 -18.01 -19.66
C LEU A 149 4.94 -16.58 -19.33
N GLU A 150 4.44 -16.35 -18.13
CA GLU A 150 4.04 -15.00 -17.70
C GLU A 150 5.26 -14.08 -17.58
N ARG A 151 6.38 -14.59 -17.04
CA ARG A 151 7.65 -13.85 -16.99
C ARG A 151 8.20 -13.51 -18.38
N LEU A 152 8.03 -14.41 -19.36
CA LEU A 152 8.39 -14.13 -20.76
C LEU A 152 7.54 -12.98 -21.32
N LYS A 153 6.21 -12.99 -21.09
CA LYS A 153 5.33 -11.90 -21.52
C LYS A 153 5.71 -10.55 -20.89
N LEU A 154 6.21 -10.55 -19.64
CA LEU A 154 6.68 -9.34 -18.97
C LEU A 154 7.92 -8.72 -19.64
N GLN A 155 8.57 -9.36 -20.58
CA GLN A 155 9.62 -8.73 -21.39
C GLN A 155 9.04 -7.71 -22.39
N SER A 156 7.78 -7.87 -22.82
CA SER A 156 7.10 -6.89 -23.69
C SER A 156 6.58 -5.71 -22.89
N ASN A 157 6.92 -4.51 -23.33
CA ASN A 157 6.42 -3.27 -22.76
C ASN A 157 4.93 -3.04 -23.08
N LEU A 158 4.47 -3.44 -24.27
CA LEU A 158 3.05 -3.42 -24.62
C LEU A 158 2.25 -4.29 -23.66
N TYR A 159 2.72 -5.51 -23.37
CA TYR A 159 2.07 -6.40 -22.42
C TYR A 159 2.04 -5.81 -21.00
N ARG A 160 3.14 -5.26 -20.52
CA ARG A 160 3.22 -4.66 -19.18
C ARG A 160 2.27 -3.48 -18.99
N ASN A 161 2.06 -2.70 -20.03
CA ASN A 161 1.30 -1.46 -19.97
C ASN A 161 -0.16 -1.59 -20.45
N ASN A 162 -0.57 -2.71 -21.06
CA ASN A 162 -1.89 -2.84 -21.66
C ASN A 162 -3.05 -2.61 -20.69
N ARG A 163 -2.91 -3.08 -19.45
CA ARG A 163 -3.96 -2.96 -18.42
C ARG A 163 -3.97 -1.60 -17.72
N VAL A 164 -2.81 -1.00 -17.58
CA VAL A 164 -2.62 0.24 -16.78
C VAL A 164 -2.39 1.47 -17.65
N PHE A 165 -2.59 1.36 -18.96
CA PHE A 165 -2.37 2.47 -19.88
C PHE A 165 -3.14 3.73 -19.46
N ASN A 166 -4.41 3.59 -19.12
CA ASN A 166 -5.22 4.70 -18.65
C ASN A 166 -4.72 5.25 -17.30
N GLU A 167 -4.29 4.38 -16.36
CA GLU A 167 -3.73 4.82 -15.07
C GLU A 167 -2.42 5.60 -15.28
N VAL A 168 -1.54 5.14 -16.18
CA VAL A 168 -0.30 5.84 -16.53
C VAL A 168 -0.60 7.19 -17.19
N LEU A 169 -1.59 7.26 -18.08
CA LEU A 169 -2.03 8.51 -18.68
C LEU A 169 -2.60 9.47 -17.63
N GLN A 170 -3.39 8.97 -16.70
CA GLN A 170 -3.93 9.75 -15.59
C GLN A 170 -2.85 10.39 -14.70
N LEU A 171 -1.66 9.80 -14.57
CA LEU A 171 -0.55 10.43 -13.86
C LEU A 171 -0.16 11.78 -14.47
N CYS A 172 -0.31 11.92 -15.79
CA CYS A 172 -0.02 13.17 -16.51
C CYS A 172 -1.17 14.19 -16.43
N LEU A 173 -2.42 13.70 -16.46
CA LEU A 173 -3.61 14.56 -16.63
C LEU A 173 -4.26 14.96 -15.30
N SER A 174 -3.97 14.24 -14.21
CA SER A 174 -4.65 14.45 -12.95
C SER A 174 -4.07 15.62 -12.16
N LYS A 175 -4.94 16.20 -11.32
CA LYS A 175 -4.54 17.24 -10.38
C LYS A 175 -3.45 16.71 -9.45
N LYS A 176 -2.36 17.44 -9.36
CA LYS A 176 -1.28 17.18 -8.41
C LYS A 176 -1.75 17.55 -7.00
N CYS A 177 -1.46 16.70 -6.03
CA CYS A 177 -1.80 16.91 -4.63
C CYS A 177 -0.64 16.50 -3.70
N PRO A 178 0.56 17.08 -3.87
CA PRO A 178 1.73 16.73 -3.06
C PRO A 178 1.53 17.03 -1.58
N GLU A 179 0.68 17.97 -1.25
CA GLU A 179 0.30 18.40 0.09
C GLU A 179 -0.39 17.30 0.90
N LEU A 180 -1.11 16.38 0.24
CA LEU A 180 -1.79 15.25 0.91
C LEU A 180 -0.83 14.18 1.41
N CYS A 181 0.43 14.19 0.96
CA CYS A 181 1.46 13.23 1.39
C CYS A 181 0.98 11.76 1.37
N GLY A 182 0.20 11.40 0.35
CA GLY A 182 -0.33 10.05 0.15
C GLY A 182 -1.68 9.76 0.85
N TYR A 183 -2.18 10.63 1.71
CA TYR A 183 -3.52 10.50 2.29
C TYR A 183 -4.59 10.75 1.23
N GLN A 184 -5.65 9.97 1.29
CA GLN A 184 -6.83 10.15 0.44
C GLN A 184 -8.07 10.38 1.30
N PRO A 185 -8.54 11.64 1.45
CA PRO A 185 -9.74 11.96 2.19
C PRO A 185 -10.98 11.36 1.54
N LEU A 186 -11.97 10.99 2.36
CA LEU A 186 -13.28 10.52 1.93
C LEU A 186 -14.37 11.43 2.49
N ASP A 187 -15.31 11.82 1.65
CA ASP A 187 -16.47 12.64 2.06
C ASP A 187 -17.72 11.79 2.22
N GLY A 188 -18.66 12.30 3.01
CA GLY A 188 -19.96 11.68 3.30
C GLY A 188 -20.02 11.07 4.69
N ALA A 189 -21.20 10.59 5.06
CA ALA A 189 -21.46 9.96 6.34
C ALA A 189 -22.23 8.66 6.15
N TYR A 190 -21.94 7.67 6.98
CA TYR A 190 -22.62 6.38 7.01
C TYR A 190 -23.64 6.37 8.13
N HIS A 191 -24.84 5.85 7.86
CA HIS A 191 -25.95 5.88 8.80
C HIS A 191 -26.63 4.51 9.00
N THR A 192 -26.13 3.49 8.33
CA THR A 192 -26.72 2.15 8.42
C THR A 192 -26.18 1.41 9.63
N PRO A 193 -27.01 0.72 10.43
CA PRO A 193 -26.52 -0.17 11.48
C PRO A 193 -25.63 -1.26 10.91
N HIS A 194 -24.59 -1.62 11.63
CA HIS A 194 -23.65 -2.68 11.24
C HIS A 194 -23.94 -3.97 12.00
N GLU A 195 -23.78 -5.09 11.32
CA GLU A 195 -23.90 -6.40 11.93
C GLU A 195 -22.60 -6.83 12.59
N VAL A 196 -22.72 -7.38 13.81
CA VAL A 196 -21.59 -8.01 14.50
C VAL A 196 -21.52 -9.47 14.08
N SER A 197 -20.49 -9.85 13.36
CA SER A 197 -20.20 -11.23 13.04
C SER A 197 -18.80 -11.61 13.54
N THR A 198 -18.70 -12.61 14.38
CA THR A 198 -17.43 -13.15 14.89
C THR A 198 -17.05 -14.38 14.09
N LYS A 199 -16.31 -14.23 13.02
CA LYS A 199 -15.74 -15.38 12.30
C LYS A 199 -14.39 -15.75 12.90
N PRO A 200 -14.08 -17.06 13.02
CA PRO A 200 -12.74 -17.52 13.34
C PRO A 200 -11.74 -16.94 12.33
N PHE A 201 -10.58 -16.50 12.82
CA PHE A 201 -9.53 -15.95 11.99
C PHE A 201 -8.28 -16.85 12.03
N SER A 202 -7.77 -17.16 10.84
CA SER A 202 -6.47 -17.78 10.64
C SER A 202 -5.79 -17.11 9.47
N PRO A 203 -4.56 -16.57 9.62
CA PRO A 203 -3.86 -15.96 8.51
C PRO A 203 -3.44 -17.02 7.49
N ASP A 204 -3.44 -16.64 6.24
CA ASP A 204 -2.78 -17.41 5.18
C ASP A 204 -1.28 -17.52 5.46
N SER A 205 -0.71 -18.70 5.26
CA SER A 205 0.69 -18.99 5.61
C SER A 205 1.70 -18.13 4.85
N VAL A 206 1.42 -17.82 3.59
CA VAL A 206 2.28 -16.95 2.77
C VAL A 206 2.21 -15.51 3.26
N ARG A 207 1.02 -15.00 3.61
CA ARG A 207 0.85 -13.64 4.16
C ARG A 207 1.49 -13.50 5.52
N LEU A 208 1.41 -14.55 6.33
CA LEU A 208 2.14 -14.61 7.60
C LEU A 208 3.66 -14.57 7.37
N SER A 209 4.17 -15.31 6.39
CA SER A 209 5.60 -15.25 6.02
C SER A 209 6.02 -13.83 5.57
N ARG A 210 5.17 -13.13 4.80
CA ARG A 210 5.42 -11.73 4.40
C ARG A 210 5.45 -10.78 5.60
N LEU A 211 4.54 -10.93 6.54
CA LEU A 211 4.55 -10.15 7.78
C LEU A 211 5.83 -10.42 8.60
N ASN A 212 6.23 -11.68 8.74
CA ASN A 212 7.49 -12.04 9.40
C ASN A 212 8.72 -11.41 8.72
N HIS A 213 8.72 -11.35 7.38
CA HIS A 213 9.80 -10.71 6.62
C HIS A 213 9.83 -9.19 6.87
N ILE A 214 8.68 -8.51 6.90
CA ILE A 214 8.58 -7.08 7.27
C ILE A 214 9.22 -6.85 8.66
N VAL A 215 8.85 -7.66 9.65
CA VAL A 215 9.40 -7.57 11.01
C VAL A 215 10.92 -7.75 11.00
N SER A 216 11.41 -8.75 10.27
CA SER A 216 12.85 -9.01 10.12
C SER A 216 13.59 -7.82 9.46
N LEU A 217 13.03 -7.26 8.39
CA LEU A 217 13.60 -6.09 7.70
C LEU A 217 13.67 -4.87 8.63
N CYS A 218 12.61 -4.59 9.38
CA CYS A 218 12.60 -3.46 10.32
C CYS A 218 13.69 -3.66 11.40
N ARG A 219 13.80 -4.85 11.98
CA ARG A 219 14.81 -5.17 12.98
C ARG A 219 16.23 -5.05 12.43
N SER A 220 16.49 -5.62 11.25
CA SER A 220 17.83 -5.59 10.63
C SER A 220 18.31 -4.19 10.27
N ARG A 221 17.39 -3.23 10.17
CA ARG A 221 17.67 -1.82 9.86
C ARG A 221 17.48 -0.89 11.04
N ASN A 222 17.21 -1.45 12.23
CA ASN A 222 16.93 -0.68 13.45
C ASN A 222 15.80 0.33 13.27
N VAL A 223 14.76 -0.05 12.52
CA VAL A 223 13.54 0.73 12.30
C VAL A 223 12.48 0.28 13.29
N ARG A 224 11.87 1.21 14.02
CA ARG A 224 10.74 0.90 14.88
C ARG A 224 9.51 0.54 14.07
N LEU A 225 8.86 -0.55 14.44
CA LEU A 225 7.62 -1.02 13.82
C LEU A 225 6.51 -0.95 14.86
N VAL A 226 5.44 -0.25 14.53
CA VAL A 226 4.17 -0.26 15.26
C VAL A 226 3.13 -0.92 14.39
N VAL A 227 2.37 -1.86 14.95
CA VAL A 227 1.22 -2.46 14.28
C VAL A 227 -0.05 -1.83 14.86
N THR A 228 -1.01 -1.53 14.01
CA THR A 228 -2.31 -1.00 14.43
C THR A 228 -3.44 -1.71 13.70
N TYR A 229 -4.60 -1.67 14.30
CA TYR A 229 -5.87 -1.99 13.69
C TYR A 229 -6.73 -0.73 13.76
N ALA A 230 -6.81 0.02 12.66
CA ALA A 230 -7.55 1.28 12.58
C ALA A 230 -9.05 1.10 12.84
N PRO A 231 -9.79 2.14 13.22
CA PRO A 231 -11.23 2.07 13.49
C PRO A 231 -12.02 1.48 12.31
N THR A 232 -13.07 0.72 12.63
CA THR A 232 -13.99 0.12 11.65
C THR A 232 -15.34 -0.12 12.30
N LEU A 233 -16.42 -0.01 11.53
CA LEU A 233 -17.76 -0.44 11.96
C LEU A 233 -17.97 -1.94 11.70
N ARG A 234 -17.14 -2.56 10.87
CA ARG A 234 -17.24 -3.99 10.58
C ARG A 234 -16.65 -4.82 11.74
N LEU A 235 -17.46 -5.11 12.70
CA LEU A 235 -17.08 -5.84 13.93
C LEU A 235 -16.84 -7.36 13.74
N THR A 236 -16.83 -7.83 12.50
CA THR A 236 -16.53 -9.24 12.12
C THR A 236 -15.09 -9.68 12.38
N THR A 237 -14.26 -8.78 12.88
CA THR A 237 -12.79 -8.93 12.83
C THR A 237 -12.13 -9.20 14.17
N ARG A 238 -12.92 -9.50 15.23
CA ARG A 238 -12.40 -9.76 16.58
C ARG A 238 -11.32 -10.84 16.59
N GLY A 239 -11.50 -11.90 15.81
CA GLY A 239 -10.51 -12.96 15.69
C GLY A 239 -9.16 -12.47 15.14
N CYS A 240 -9.17 -11.55 14.18
CA CYS A 240 -7.94 -10.97 13.62
C CYS A 240 -7.23 -10.06 14.64
N SER A 241 -7.95 -9.16 15.31
CA SER A 241 -7.32 -8.28 16.31
C SER A 241 -6.76 -9.04 17.49
N GLN A 242 -7.46 -10.07 17.98
CA GLN A 242 -6.96 -10.97 19.03
C GLN A 242 -5.73 -11.77 18.58
N TRP A 243 -5.71 -12.20 17.33
CA TRP A 243 -4.55 -12.88 16.76
C TRP A 243 -3.36 -11.93 16.66
N LEU A 244 -3.57 -10.71 16.15
CA LEU A 244 -2.55 -9.68 16.08
C LEU A 244 -1.98 -9.31 17.45
N ALA A 245 -2.83 -9.20 18.47
CA ALA A 245 -2.39 -8.92 19.84
C ALA A 245 -1.41 -9.99 20.34
N ARG A 246 -1.71 -11.28 20.12
CA ARG A 246 -0.80 -12.40 20.48
C ARG A 246 0.47 -12.36 19.63
N TYR A 247 0.33 -12.25 18.30
CA TYR A 247 1.45 -12.21 17.37
C TYR A 247 2.45 -11.10 17.71
N CYS A 248 1.95 -9.90 18.01
CA CYS A 248 2.78 -8.74 18.35
C CYS A 248 3.41 -8.88 19.73
N LYS A 249 2.66 -9.38 20.74
CA LYS A 249 3.18 -9.64 22.08
C LYS A 249 4.36 -10.61 22.04
N ASP A 250 4.22 -11.73 21.33
CA ASP A 250 5.27 -12.76 21.21
C ASP A 250 6.55 -12.23 20.54
N ARG A 251 6.41 -11.14 19.76
CA ARG A 251 7.52 -10.51 19.04
C ARG A 251 7.94 -9.16 19.58
N GLN A 252 7.39 -8.74 20.71
CA GLN A 252 7.68 -7.45 21.35
C GLN A 252 7.46 -6.27 20.37
N ILE A 253 6.39 -6.32 19.59
CA ILE A 253 5.96 -5.25 18.68
C ILE A 253 4.81 -4.49 19.35
N PRO A 254 4.89 -3.16 19.50
CA PRO A 254 3.75 -2.37 19.97
C PRO A 254 2.54 -2.56 19.05
N PHE A 255 1.39 -2.90 19.66
CA PHE A 255 0.13 -3.09 18.96
C PHE A 255 -0.98 -2.23 19.55
N TYR A 256 -1.67 -1.49 18.71
CA TYR A 256 -2.76 -0.60 19.09
C TYR A 256 -4.04 -0.97 18.33
N ASP A 257 -5.03 -1.47 19.06
CA ASP A 257 -6.31 -1.91 18.51
C ASP A 257 -7.40 -0.87 18.73
N TYR A 258 -7.80 -0.21 17.64
CA TYR A 258 -8.91 0.74 17.61
C TYR A 258 -10.19 0.15 17.01
N SER A 259 -10.17 -1.11 16.58
CA SER A 259 -11.32 -1.75 15.93
C SER A 259 -12.55 -1.85 16.84
N TRP A 260 -12.32 -1.84 18.16
CA TRP A 260 -13.36 -1.93 19.21
C TRP A 260 -13.46 -0.65 20.05
N SER A 261 -12.85 0.44 19.63
CA SER A 261 -12.94 1.69 20.36
C SER A 261 -14.35 2.29 20.25
N LYS A 262 -15.04 2.40 21.41
CA LYS A 262 -16.39 2.97 21.51
C LYS A 262 -16.47 4.38 20.91
N LYS A 263 -15.38 5.13 20.94
CA LYS A 263 -15.24 6.47 20.35
C LYS A 263 -15.53 6.47 18.85
N TYR A 264 -15.35 5.34 18.18
CA TYR A 264 -15.56 5.22 16.73
C TYR A 264 -16.76 4.35 16.41
N TYR A 265 -16.83 3.11 16.91
CA TYR A 265 -17.88 2.18 16.47
C TYR A 265 -19.29 2.57 16.92
N LEU A 266 -19.44 3.47 17.93
CA LEU A 266 -20.73 4.05 18.31
C LEU A 266 -21.09 5.30 17.49
N HIS A 267 -20.20 5.75 16.60
CA HIS A 267 -20.30 6.98 15.83
C HIS A 267 -20.19 6.72 14.32
N PRO A 268 -21.23 6.09 13.70
CA PRO A 268 -21.20 5.75 12.29
C PRO A 268 -21.07 6.98 11.38
N GLU A 269 -21.47 8.17 11.85
CA GLU A 269 -21.28 9.43 11.14
C GLU A 269 -19.81 9.82 10.91
N LEU A 270 -18.87 9.21 11.62
CA LEU A 270 -17.41 9.36 11.40
C LEU A 270 -16.88 8.49 10.25
N PHE A 271 -17.75 7.71 9.61
CA PHE A 271 -17.37 6.80 8.56
C PHE A 271 -18.02 7.16 7.23
N LYS A 272 -17.35 6.83 6.14
CA LYS A 272 -17.88 6.88 4.77
C LYS A 272 -18.72 5.64 4.46
N ASP A 273 -18.31 4.51 4.98
CA ASP A 273 -18.93 3.19 4.85
C ASP A 273 -18.56 2.32 6.07
N GLU A 274 -18.86 1.03 6.04
CA GLU A 274 -18.60 0.12 7.17
C GLU A 274 -17.12 0.01 7.60
N VAL A 275 -16.17 0.39 6.74
CA VAL A 275 -14.74 0.13 6.99
C VAL A 275 -13.85 1.34 6.94
N HIS A 276 -14.30 2.42 6.30
CA HIS A 276 -13.47 3.59 6.05
C HIS A 276 -13.96 4.80 6.82
N LEU A 277 -13.07 5.43 7.59
CA LEU A 277 -13.33 6.74 8.16
C LEU A 277 -13.54 7.78 7.04
N ASN A 278 -14.46 8.70 7.24
CA ASN A 278 -14.54 9.92 6.45
C ASN A 278 -13.47 10.92 6.90
N SER A 279 -13.37 12.06 6.21
CA SER A 279 -12.36 13.08 6.51
C SER A 279 -12.41 13.57 7.96
N HIS A 280 -13.60 13.68 8.54
CA HIS A 280 -13.75 14.09 9.95
C HIS A 280 -13.30 12.98 10.92
N GLY A 281 -13.69 11.74 10.67
CA GLY A 281 -13.24 10.59 11.46
C GLY A 281 -11.72 10.39 11.38
N ALA A 282 -11.14 10.58 10.20
CA ALA A 282 -9.70 10.49 9.98
C ALA A 282 -8.92 11.60 10.72
N ASP A 283 -9.46 12.82 10.74
CA ASP A 283 -8.90 13.93 11.51
C ASP A 283 -8.84 13.59 13.01
N LEU A 284 -9.98 13.21 13.58
CA LEU A 284 -10.05 12.81 15.01
C LEU A 284 -9.11 11.63 15.33
N PHE A 285 -9.07 10.63 14.46
CA PHE A 285 -8.22 9.46 14.65
C PHE A 285 -6.73 9.78 14.54
N THR A 286 -6.35 10.61 13.58
CA THR A 286 -4.95 11.01 13.42
C THR A 286 -4.47 11.81 14.63
N HIS A 287 -5.24 12.74 15.15
CA HIS A 287 -4.91 13.47 16.39
C HIS A 287 -4.73 12.53 17.59
N GLU A 288 -5.60 11.54 17.76
CA GLU A 288 -5.45 10.55 18.83
C GLU A 288 -4.17 9.72 18.67
N PHE A 289 -3.82 9.37 17.42
CA PHE A 289 -2.65 8.54 17.11
C PHE A 289 -1.31 9.26 17.30
N ILE A 290 -1.28 10.60 17.44
CA ILE A 290 -0.06 11.37 17.73
C ILE A 290 0.63 10.85 18.99
N SER A 291 -0.13 10.58 20.04
CA SER A 291 0.42 10.05 21.32
C SER A 291 1.15 8.71 21.12
N VAL A 292 0.62 7.86 20.24
CA VAL A 292 1.26 6.58 19.88
C VAL A 292 2.59 6.82 19.17
N ILE A 293 2.63 7.73 18.19
CA ILE A 293 3.86 8.06 17.48
C ILE A 293 4.91 8.60 18.43
N GLN A 294 4.54 9.55 19.29
CA GLN A 294 5.47 10.17 20.27
C GLN A 294 5.98 9.16 21.28
N ALA A 295 5.12 8.32 21.86
CA ALA A 295 5.52 7.28 22.81
C ALA A 295 6.55 6.32 22.19
N ASN A 296 6.32 5.89 20.95
CA ASN A 296 7.21 4.96 20.28
C ASN A 296 8.50 5.59 19.73
N LEU A 297 8.60 6.91 19.68
CA LEU A 297 9.84 7.61 19.27
C LEU A 297 10.68 8.06 20.45
N ASN A 298 10.06 8.34 21.60
CA ASN A 298 10.72 8.79 22.82
C ASN A 298 11.28 7.65 23.68
N ASP A 299 10.79 6.43 23.46
CA ASP A 299 11.30 5.25 24.17
C ASP A 299 12.74 4.96 23.73
N LYS A 300 13.70 5.40 24.54
CA LYS A 300 15.13 5.14 24.40
C LYS A 300 15.42 3.75 24.98
N SER A 301 15.03 2.69 24.26
CA SER A 301 15.51 1.34 24.57
C SER A 301 16.86 1.06 23.93
#